data_866c9158ea9d30707c0039c79b4e4ebb
#
_entry.id   866c9158ea9d30707c0039c79b4e4ebb
#
_cell.length_a   1.000
_cell.length_b   1.000
_cell.length_c   1.000
_cell.angle_alpha   90.00
_cell.angle_beta   90.00
_cell.angle_gamma   90.00
#
_symmetry.space_group_name_H-M   'P 1'
#
loop_
_entity.id
_entity.type
_entity.pdbx_description
1 polymer ?
#
loop_
_entity_poly.entity_id
_entity_poly.type
_entity_poly.pdbx_seq_one_letter_code
_entity_poly.pdbx_strand_id
1 'polypeptide(L)'
;MRKKENSLKRAAKGLARIQLPVLFLLCLMMVGVTAGFLVSTDSALNRLSSGYNTAGIVESYNPPSSFAKGDEITKEVKVKNEGSVPCYVRVFAEVSDPEARDAIDVDYNTSDWIKNSDGYYYYSRILNTGEDSTPLFKTLTAKADADGFKIICYSETVQAYGFGSAQAAFKKIR
;
A
#
# COMPACT_ATOMS: atom_id res chain seq x y z
N MET A 1 69.99 1.86 38.32
CA MET A 1 68.86 2.59 37.68
C MET A 1 68.55 2.14 36.23
N ARG A 2 69.51 2.04 35.34
CA ARG A 2 69.38 1.68 33.89
C ARG A 2 68.68 0.33 33.59
N LYS A 3 68.84 -0.70 34.47
CA LYS A 3 68.28 -2.03 34.28
C LYS A 3 66.77 -2.11 34.49
N LYS A 4 66.23 -1.26 35.38
CA LYS A 4 64.81 -1.17 35.70
C LYS A 4 64.03 -0.42 34.60
N GLU A 5 64.65 0.56 34.01
CA GLU A 5 64.11 1.34 32.90
C GLU A 5 63.97 0.52 31.61
N ASN A 6 64.94 -0.31 31.33
CA ASN A 6 64.93 -1.25 30.19
C ASN A 6 63.86 -2.35 30.32
N SER A 7 63.59 -2.79 31.57
CA SER A 7 62.54 -3.79 31.80
C SER A 7 61.15 -3.20 31.62
N LEU A 8 60.93 -1.96 32.03
CA LEU A 8 59.68 -1.22 31.84
C LEU A 8 59.41 -0.92 30.35
N LYS A 9 60.45 -0.54 29.58
CA LYS A 9 60.34 -0.34 28.14
C LYS A 9 60.02 -1.63 27.34
N ARG A 10 60.55 -2.77 27.81
CA ARG A 10 60.21 -4.08 27.24
C ARG A 10 58.79 -4.51 27.55
N ALA A 11 58.34 -4.30 28.81
CA ALA A 11 56.97 -4.60 29.19
C ALA A 11 55.97 -3.73 28.44
N ALA A 12 56.23 -2.43 28.30
CA ALA A 12 55.39 -1.52 27.55
C ALA A 12 55.30 -1.88 26.05
N LYS A 13 56.44 -2.32 25.43
CA LYS A 13 56.44 -2.80 24.05
C LYS A 13 55.70 -4.15 23.90
N GLY A 14 55.72 -5.00 24.91
CA GLY A 14 54.95 -6.25 24.94
C GLY A 14 53.46 -6.00 25.00
N LEU A 15 53.05 -5.10 25.88
CA LEU A 15 51.67 -4.69 26.05
C LEU A 15 51.08 -4.03 24.76
N ALA A 16 51.87 -3.13 24.14
CA ALA A 16 51.46 -2.47 22.89
C ALA A 16 51.28 -3.47 21.73
N ARG A 17 52.11 -4.55 21.70
CA ARG A 17 51.95 -5.58 20.69
C ARG A 17 50.70 -6.43 20.80
N ILE A 18 50.14 -6.55 22.01
CA ILE A 18 48.89 -7.30 22.25
C ILE A 18 47.70 -6.37 22.09
N GLN A 19 47.84 -5.11 22.50
CA GLN A 19 46.73 -4.15 22.40
C GLN A 19 46.34 -3.79 20.97
N LEU A 20 47.30 -3.72 20.05
CA LEU A 20 47.03 -3.37 18.65
C LEU A 20 46.16 -4.43 17.92
N PRO A 21 46.46 -5.73 17.96
CA PRO A 21 45.58 -6.72 17.34
C PRO A 21 44.21 -6.84 18.03
N VAL A 22 44.15 -6.67 19.34
CA VAL A 22 42.86 -6.67 20.08
C VAL A 22 42.00 -5.49 19.67
N LEU A 23 42.59 -4.30 19.55
CA LEU A 23 41.86 -3.11 19.08
C LEU A 23 41.36 -3.27 17.64
N PHE A 24 42.20 -3.86 16.78
CA PHE A 24 41.84 -4.18 15.39
C PHE A 24 40.69 -5.18 15.31
N LEU A 25 40.71 -6.21 16.16
CA LEU A 25 39.63 -7.20 16.24
C LEU A 25 38.30 -6.56 16.73
N LEU A 26 38.39 -5.65 17.70
CA LEU A 26 37.24 -4.90 18.21
C LEU A 26 36.62 -4.00 17.12
N CYS A 27 37.46 -3.31 16.34
CA CYS A 27 37.01 -2.51 15.21
C CYS A 27 36.35 -3.36 14.13
N LEU A 28 36.88 -4.55 13.83
CA LEU A 28 36.28 -5.51 12.88
C LEU A 28 34.91 -6.00 13.35
N MET A 29 34.74 -6.26 14.66
CA MET A 29 33.43 -6.63 15.21
C MET A 29 32.41 -5.49 15.09
N MET A 30 32.83 -4.25 15.33
CA MET A 30 31.92 -3.08 15.21
C MET A 30 31.48 -2.88 13.74
N VAL A 31 32.38 -3.04 12.77
CA VAL A 31 32.01 -2.95 11.34
C VAL A 31 31.04 -4.05 10.94
N GLY A 32 31.24 -5.27 11.44
CA GLY A 32 30.32 -6.39 11.19
C GLY A 32 28.91 -6.16 11.73
N VAL A 33 28.79 -5.57 12.94
CA VAL A 33 27.51 -5.26 13.54
C VAL A 33 26.79 -4.11 12.80
N THR A 34 27.52 -3.07 12.39
CA THR A 34 26.93 -1.96 11.61
C THR A 34 26.52 -2.39 10.21
N ALA A 35 27.32 -3.23 9.52
CA ALA A 35 26.95 -3.77 8.22
C ALA A 35 25.73 -4.71 8.33
N GLY A 36 25.68 -5.55 9.37
CA GLY A 36 24.54 -6.42 9.63
C GLY A 36 23.27 -5.66 9.95
N PHE A 37 23.37 -4.54 10.67
CA PHE A 37 22.21 -3.67 10.96
C PHE A 37 21.72 -2.93 9.71
N LEU A 38 22.63 -2.42 8.86
CA LEU A 38 22.29 -1.77 7.59
C LEU A 38 21.66 -2.75 6.60
N VAL A 39 22.16 -3.98 6.50
CA VAL A 39 21.58 -5.03 5.66
C VAL A 39 20.21 -5.47 6.18
N SER A 40 20.03 -5.53 7.51
CA SER A 40 18.74 -5.88 8.11
C SER A 40 17.68 -4.76 7.92
N THR A 41 18.07 -3.49 7.99
CA THR A 41 17.17 -2.36 7.69
C THR A 41 16.85 -2.25 6.20
N ASP A 42 17.81 -2.47 5.32
CA ASP A 42 17.58 -2.48 3.88
C ASP A 42 16.68 -3.65 3.46
N SER A 43 16.86 -4.84 4.02
CA SER A 43 15.97 -5.97 3.75
C SER A 43 14.57 -5.80 4.35
N ALA A 44 14.41 -5.06 5.45
CA ALA A 44 13.11 -4.71 6.01
C ALA A 44 12.41 -3.63 5.18
N LEU A 45 13.14 -2.61 4.70
CA LEU A 45 12.63 -1.60 3.77
C LEU A 45 12.31 -2.20 2.40
N ASN A 46 13.14 -3.10 1.87
CA ASN A 46 12.86 -3.83 0.64
C ASN A 46 11.67 -4.80 0.77
N ARG A 47 11.44 -5.39 1.93
CA ARG A 47 10.23 -6.19 2.16
C ARG A 47 8.96 -5.34 2.21
N LEU A 48 9.04 -4.08 2.62
CA LEU A 48 7.94 -3.12 2.57
C LEU A 48 7.75 -2.53 1.15
N SER A 49 8.81 -2.47 0.34
CA SER A 49 8.76 -1.95 -1.03
C SER A 49 8.64 -3.03 -2.11
N SER A 50 8.88 -4.32 -1.80
CA SER A 50 8.75 -5.41 -2.77
C SER A 50 7.35 -6.00 -2.87
N GLY A 51 6.43 -5.59 -2.00
CA GLY A 51 5.01 -5.80 -2.20
C GLY A 51 4.47 -4.75 -3.16
N TYR A 52 4.50 -5.02 -4.44
CA TYR A 52 3.93 -4.13 -5.45
C TYR A 52 2.40 -4.15 -5.29
N ASN A 53 1.84 -3.16 -4.62
CA ASN A 53 0.40 -2.93 -4.59
C ASN A 53 0.04 -2.08 -5.80
N THR A 54 -0.32 -2.71 -6.88
CA THR A 54 -0.93 -2.05 -8.03
C THR A 54 -2.32 -2.60 -8.19
N ALA A 55 -3.32 -1.74 -8.19
CA ALA A 55 -4.68 -2.11 -8.54
C ALA A 55 -5.11 -1.33 -9.77
N GLY A 56 -5.59 -2.05 -10.75
CA GLY A 56 -6.24 -1.48 -11.92
C GLY A 56 -7.76 -1.42 -11.68
N ILE A 57 -8.39 -0.26 -11.95
CA ILE A 57 -9.83 -0.21 -12.11
C ILE A 57 -10.16 -0.79 -13.48
N VAL A 58 -10.97 -1.84 -13.49
CA VAL A 58 -11.49 -2.43 -14.73
C VAL A 58 -12.89 -1.87 -14.94
N GLU A 59 -13.04 -1.05 -15.97
CA GLU A 59 -14.32 -0.47 -16.38
C GLU A 59 -14.75 -1.05 -17.72
N SER A 60 -16.02 -1.45 -17.82
CA SER A 60 -16.71 -1.68 -19.08
C SER A 60 -17.79 -0.62 -19.21
N TYR A 61 -17.62 0.32 -20.13
CA TYR A 61 -18.54 1.43 -20.29
C TYR A 61 -18.56 1.93 -21.73
N ASN A 62 -19.77 2.09 -22.26
CA ASN A 62 -20.02 2.77 -23.53
C ASN A 62 -20.97 3.95 -23.26
N PRO A 63 -20.47 5.20 -23.21
CA PRO A 63 -21.30 6.34 -22.85
C PRO A 63 -22.37 6.59 -23.93
N PRO A 64 -23.65 6.74 -23.57
CA PRO A 64 -24.67 7.18 -24.49
C PRO A 64 -24.50 8.69 -24.78
N SER A 65 -25.03 9.12 -25.91
CA SER A 65 -25.03 10.53 -26.29
C SER A 65 -25.99 11.39 -25.44
N SER A 66 -26.99 10.79 -24.80
CA SER A 66 -27.96 11.39 -23.89
C SER A 66 -28.42 10.34 -22.89
N PHE A 67 -28.84 10.77 -21.70
CA PHE A 67 -29.32 9.93 -20.63
C PHE A 67 -30.65 10.47 -20.13
N ALA A 68 -31.74 9.97 -20.70
CA ALA A 68 -33.08 10.41 -20.38
C ALA A 68 -33.64 9.70 -19.15
N LYS A 69 -34.60 10.33 -18.48
CA LYS A 69 -35.26 9.75 -17.31
C LYS A 69 -35.82 8.35 -17.62
N GLY A 70 -35.44 7.38 -16.81
CA GLY A 70 -35.81 5.96 -16.94
C GLY A 70 -34.82 5.12 -17.73
N ASP A 71 -33.80 5.74 -18.35
CA ASP A 71 -32.74 4.98 -19.03
C ASP A 71 -31.87 4.24 -18.01
N GLU A 72 -31.39 3.07 -18.42
CA GLU A 72 -30.43 2.29 -17.68
C GLU A 72 -29.17 2.08 -18.53
N ILE A 73 -28.01 2.27 -17.88
CA ILE A 73 -26.71 2.04 -18.50
C ILE A 73 -25.95 1.00 -17.71
N THR A 74 -25.42 -0.01 -18.41
CA THR A 74 -24.46 -0.93 -17.81
C THR A 74 -23.09 -0.28 -17.73
N LYS A 75 -22.60 -0.08 -16.51
CA LYS A 75 -21.23 0.38 -16.20
C LYS A 75 -20.69 -0.44 -15.06
N GLU A 76 -20.04 -1.54 -15.38
CA GLU A 76 -19.41 -2.38 -14.37
C GLU A 76 -18.07 -1.78 -13.92
N VAL A 77 -17.90 -1.57 -12.61
CA VAL A 77 -16.66 -1.11 -11.99
C VAL A 77 -16.20 -2.13 -10.97
N LYS A 78 -15.03 -2.72 -11.20
CA LYS A 78 -14.36 -3.65 -10.29
C LYS A 78 -12.87 -3.34 -10.20
N VAL A 79 -12.21 -3.89 -9.20
CA VAL A 79 -10.77 -3.71 -8.98
C VAL A 79 -10.07 -5.04 -9.15
N LYS A 80 -8.98 -5.04 -9.92
CA LYS A 80 -8.07 -6.17 -10.05
C LYS A 80 -6.82 -5.93 -9.23
N ASN A 81 -6.40 -6.92 -8.46
CA ASN A 81 -5.08 -6.88 -7.82
C ASN A 81 -4.01 -7.30 -8.83
N GLU A 82 -3.32 -6.32 -9.40
CA GLU A 82 -2.20 -6.53 -10.32
C GLU A 82 -0.85 -6.61 -9.59
N GLY A 83 -0.89 -6.48 -8.25
CA GLY A 83 0.27 -6.58 -7.38
C GLY A 83 0.74 -8.02 -7.16
N SER A 84 1.86 -8.15 -6.47
CA SER A 84 2.48 -9.45 -6.16
C SER A 84 2.08 -10.02 -4.79
N VAL A 85 1.26 -9.31 -4.02
CA VAL A 85 0.85 -9.70 -2.67
C VAL A 85 -0.65 -9.48 -2.45
N PRO A 86 -1.30 -10.25 -1.57
CA PRO A 86 -2.68 -10.00 -1.16
C PRO A 86 -2.84 -8.59 -0.55
N CYS A 87 -3.94 -7.93 -0.90
CA CYS A 87 -4.18 -6.56 -0.46
C CYS A 87 -5.63 -6.34 -0.01
N TYR A 88 -5.81 -5.30 0.80
CA TYR A 88 -7.09 -4.64 1.00
C TYR A 88 -7.25 -3.53 -0.03
N VAL A 89 -8.50 -3.31 -0.43
CA VAL A 89 -8.86 -2.34 -1.47
C VAL A 89 -9.91 -1.39 -0.93
N ARG A 90 -9.81 -0.12 -1.30
CA ARG A 90 -10.90 0.85 -1.22
C ARG A 90 -11.01 1.63 -2.51
N VAL A 91 -12.22 2.04 -2.84
CA VAL A 91 -12.54 2.80 -4.04
C VAL A 91 -13.27 4.07 -3.65
N PHE A 92 -12.86 5.19 -4.20
CA PHE A 92 -13.67 6.40 -4.25
C PHE A 92 -14.46 6.38 -5.56
N ALA A 93 -15.77 6.61 -5.48
CA ALA A 93 -16.64 6.68 -6.66
C ALA A 93 -17.68 7.77 -6.46
N GLU A 94 -17.72 8.74 -7.38
CA GLU A 94 -18.62 9.86 -7.32
C GLU A 94 -18.99 10.37 -8.71
N VAL A 95 -20.25 10.80 -8.89
CA VAL A 95 -20.68 11.52 -10.09
C VAL A 95 -20.05 12.93 -10.03
N SER A 96 -19.32 13.31 -11.10
CA SER A 96 -18.50 14.52 -11.13
C SER A 96 -19.32 15.81 -11.12
N ASP A 97 -20.51 15.76 -11.68
CA ASP A 97 -21.41 16.91 -11.77
C ASP A 97 -22.41 16.89 -10.61
N PRO A 98 -22.51 17.93 -9.78
CA PRO A 98 -23.47 18.01 -8.70
C PRO A 98 -24.93 17.91 -9.17
N GLU A 99 -25.29 18.51 -10.31
CA GLU A 99 -26.65 18.46 -10.85
C GLU A 99 -26.99 17.05 -11.34
N ALA A 100 -26.05 16.40 -12.03
CA ALA A 100 -26.20 15.02 -12.47
C ALA A 100 -26.20 14.01 -11.31
N ARG A 101 -25.57 14.32 -10.17
CA ARG A 101 -25.57 13.45 -8.99
C ARG A 101 -26.96 13.13 -8.48
N ASP A 102 -27.84 14.13 -8.43
CA ASP A 102 -29.23 13.96 -7.98
C ASP A 102 -30.10 13.28 -9.04
N ALA A 103 -29.71 13.40 -10.30
CA ALA A 103 -30.41 12.82 -11.45
C ALA A 103 -30.07 11.34 -11.70
N ILE A 104 -29.01 10.81 -11.11
CA ILE A 104 -28.52 9.45 -11.38
C ILE A 104 -28.58 8.60 -10.11
N ASP A 105 -29.10 7.40 -10.26
CA ASP A 105 -29.01 6.34 -9.25
C ASP A 105 -27.93 5.34 -9.64
N VAL A 106 -27.13 4.94 -8.66
CA VAL A 106 -26.02 3.98 -8.83
C VAL A 106 -26.32 2.77 -7.96
N ASP A 107 -26.38 1.59 -8.53
CA ASP A 107 -26.67 0.32 -7.83
C ASP A 107 -25.46 -0.21 -7.03
N TYR A 108 -24.98 0.55 -6.04
CA TYR A 108 -23.85 0.15 -5.23
C TYR A 108 -24.06 -1.21 -4.56
N ASN A 109 -23.10 -2.12 -4.72
CA ASN A 109 -23.05 -3.42 -4.05
C ASN A 109 -22.69 -3.25 -2.57
N THR A 110 -23.69 -3.01 -1.73
CA THR A 110 -23.51 -2.82 -0.28
C THR A 110 -23.24 -4.12 0.48
N SER A 111 -23.35 -5.29 -0.17
CA SER A 111 -23.05 -6.60 0.44
C SER A 111 -21.54 -6.84 0.56
N ASP A 112 -20.78 -6.47 -0.45
CA ASP A 112 -19.34 -6.71 -0.51
C ASP A 112 -18.52 -5.44 -0.29
N TRP A 113 -19.13 -4.25 -0.44
CA TRP A 113 -18.48 -2.97 -0.33
C TRP A 113 -19.15 -2.09 0.74
N ILE A 114 -18.36 -1.64 1.70
CA ILE A 114 -18.83 -0.87 2.84
C ILE A 114 -18.43 0.59 2.66
N LYS A 115 -19.40 1.48 2.50
CA LYS A 115 -19.15 2.92 2.46
C LYS A 115 -18.81 3.43 3.85
N ASN A 116 -17.67 4.11 3.98
CA ASN A 116 -17.22 4.72 5.22
C ASN A 116 -17.42 6.25 5.19
N SER A 117 -17.32 6.85 6.37
CA SER A 117 -17.45 8.31 6.56
C SER A 117 -16.38 9.14 5.84
N ASP A 118 -15.29 8.52 5.37
CA ASP A 118 -14.24 9.17 4.57
C ASP A 118 -14.58 9.24 3.07
N GLY A 119 -15.79 8.80 2.68
CA GLY A 119 -16.28 8.81 1.31
C GLY A 119 -15.88 7.61 0.46
N TYR A 120 -15.03 6.73 0.97
CA TYR A 120 -14.59 5.54 0.27
C TYR A 120 -15.49 4.34 0.52
N TYR A 121 -15.54 3.46 -0.48
CA TYR A 121 -16.10 2.11 -0.40
C TYR A 121 -14.97 1.12 -0.16
N TYR A 122 -15.03 0.39 0.93
CA TYR A 122 -14.05 -0.60 1.36
C TYR A 122 -14.51 -2.00 0.97
N TYR A 123 -13.67 -2.73 0.22
CA TYR A 123 -13.95 -4.12 -0.08
C TYR A 123 -13.85 -4.96 1.19
N SER A 124 -14.84 -5.80 1.44
CA SER A 124 -14.98 -6.55 2.70
C SER A 124 -13.98 -7.70 2.84
N ARG A 125 -13.38 -8.13 1.72
CA ARG A 125 -12.47 -9.28 1.65
C ARG A 125 -11.07 -8.86 1.24
N ILE A 126 -10.09 -9.73 1.51
CA ILE A 126 -8.74 -9.62 0.96
C ILE A 126 -8.81 -10.00 -0.52
N LEU A 127 -8.17 -9.22 -1.38
CA LEU A 127 -8.03 -9.48 -2.79
C LEU A 127 -6.67 -10.12 -3.04
N ASN A 128 -6.66 -11.39 -3.47
CA ASN A 128 -5.42 -12.11 -3.77
C ASN A 128 -4.78 -11.62 -5.07
N THR A 129 -3.51 -11.91 -5.25
CA THR A 129 -2.78 -11.59 -6.49
C THR A 129 -3.49 -12.13 -7.72
N GLY A 130 -3.74 -11.27 -8.69
CA GLY A 130 -4.43 -11.58 -9.95
C GLY A 130 -5.96 -11.70 -9.84
N GLU A 131 -6.52 -11.59 -8.63
CA GLU A 131 -7.95 -11.69 -8.38
C GLU A 131 -8.68 -10.38 -8.69
N ASP A 132 -9.90 -10.50 -9.22
CA ASP A 132 -10.84 -9.40 -9.39
C ASP A 132 -11.77 -9.32 -8.17
N SER A 133 -12.10 -8.11 -7.73
CA SER A 133 -13.18 -7.92 -6.77
C SER A 133 -14.54 -8.21 -7.40
N THR A 134 -15.56 -8.44 -6.58
CA THR A 134 -16.92 -8.25 -7.06
C THR A 134 -17.11 -6.78 -7.47
N PRO A 135 -17.98 -6.51 -8.46
CA PRO A 135 -18.27 -5.14 -8.87
C PRO A 135 -18.72 -4.26 -7.71
N LEU A 136 -18.22 -3.02 -7.68
CA LEU A 136 -18.71 -1.99 -6.78
C LEU A 136 -20.13 -1.54 -7.17
N PHE A 137 -20.37 -1.45 -8.48
CA PHE A 137 -21.69 -1.24 -9.08
C PHE A 137 -21.68 -1.76 -10.53
N LYS A 138 -22.86 -1.97 -11.11
CA LYS A 138 -23.01 -2.47 -12.48
C LYS A 138 -23.96 -1.62 -13.31
N THR A 139 -24.87 -0.91 -12.68
CA THR A 139 -25.95 -0.21 -13.37
C THR A 139 -26.06 1.21 -12.87
N LEU A 140 -26.34 2.09 -13.81
CA LEU A 140 -26.74 3.47 -13.56
C LEU A 140 -28.15 3.66 -14.10
N THR A 141 -29.03 4.24 -13.31
CA THR A 141 -30.41 4.54 -13.70
C THR A 141 -30.66 6.04 -13.66
N ALA A 142 -31.20 6.60 -14.73
CA ALA A 142 -31.60 8.01 -14.77
C ALA A 142 -32.91 8.26 -14.01
N LYS A 143 -32.87 9.04 -12.93
CA LYS A 143 -34.06 9.53 -12.23
C LYS A 143 -34.65 10.80 -12.89
N ALA A 144 -33.80 11.53 -13.58
CA ALA A 144 -34.14 12.72 -14.38
C ALA A 144 -33.20 12.76 -15.60
N ASP A 145 -33.53 13.59 -16.57
CA ASP A 145 -32.68 13.81 -17.73
C ASP A 145 -31.32 14.37 -17.28
N ALA A 146 -30.24 13.81 -17.81
CA ALA A 146 -28.88 14.25 -17.52
C ALA A 146 -28.02 14.20 -18.77
N ASP A 147 -27.25 15.25 -19.00
CA ASP A 147 -26.31 15.35 -20.12
C ASP A 147 -24.88 15.44 -19.60
N GLY A 148 -23.98 14.75 -20.25
CA GLY A 148 -22.53 14.97 -20.13
C GLY A 148 -21.89 14.71 -18.76
N PHE A 149 -22.42 13.79 -17.95
CA PHE A 149 -21.82 13.45 -16.65
C PHE A 149 -20.67 12.47 -16.77
N LYS A 150 -19.80 12.46 -15.76
CA LYS A 150 -18.75 11.47 -15.57
C LYS A 150 -18.86 10.87 -14.18
N ILE A 151 -18.48 9.60 -14.04
CA ILE A 151 -18.22 9.02 -12.73
C ILE A 151 -16.71 8.97 -12.54
N ILE A 152 -16.24 9.63 -11.49
CA ILE A 152 -14.85 9.60 -11.08
C ILE A 152 -14.68 8.37 -10.19
N CYS A 153 -13.85 7.43 -10.62
CA CYS A 153 -13.47 6.27 -9.82
C CYS A 153 -11.96 6.25 -9.67
N TYR A 154 -11.47 6.04 -8.44
CA TYR A 154 -10.09 5.68 -8.22
C TYR A 154 -9.98 4.70 -7.06
N SER A 155 -9.01 3.80 -7.16
CA SER A 155 -8.75 2.76 -6.18
C SER A 155 -7.46 3.00 -5.42
N GLU A 156 -7.46 2.62 -4.17
CA GLU A 156 -6.27 2.55 -3.34
C GLU A 156 -6.14 1.14 -2.77
N THR A 157 -4.91 0.69 -2.62
CA THR A 157 -4.61 -0.62 -2.05
C THR A 157 -3.58 -0.52 -0.95
N VAL A 158 -3.68 -1.43 0.00
CA VAL A 158 -2.71 -1.63 1.06
C VAL A 158 -2.49 -3.12 1.26
N GLN A 159 -1.24 -3.52 1.47
CA GLN A 159 -0.89 -4.91 1.76
C GLN A 159 -1.73 -5.44 2.93
N ALA A 160 -2.30 -6.65 2.77
CA ALA A 160 -3.18 -7.22 3.80
C ALA A 160 -2.42 -7.77 5.02
N TYR A 161 -1.14 -8.15 4.85
CA TYR A 161 -0.36 -8.76 5.91
C TYR A 161 -0.22 -7.87 7.14
N GLY A 162 -0.53 -8.42 8.31
CA GLY A 162 -0.43 -7.72 9.60
C GLY A 162 -1.66 -6.90 9.99
N PHE A 163 -2.73 -6.93 9.19
CA PHE A 163 -3.98 -6.21 9.48
C PHE A 163 -5.18 -7.15 9.50
N GLY A 164 -6.09 -6.93 10.45
CA GLY A 164 -7.33 -7.72 10.59
C GLY A 164 -8.50 -7.21 9.74
N SER A 165 -8.38 -6.01 9.15
CA SER A 165 -9.42 -5.43 8.29
C SER A 165 -8.87 -4.33 7.38
N ALA A 166 -9.60 -4.03 6.31
CA ALA A 166 -9.29 -2.92 5.40
C ALA A 166 -9.24 -1.57 6.15
N GLN A 167 -10.21 -1.31 7.03
CA GLN A 167 -10.26 -0.06 7.80
C GLN A 167 -9.03 0.12 8.70
N ALA A 168 -8.58 -0.96 9.36
CA ALA A 168 -7.39 -0.93 10.21
C ALA A 168 -6.13 -0.66 9.40
N ALA A 169 -6.01 -1.28 8.22
CA ALA A 169 -4.88 -1.11 7.32
C ALA A 169 -4.78 0.33 6.79
N PHE A 170 -5.85 0.87 6.23
CA PHE A 170 -5.86 2.23 5.69
C PHE A 170 -5.75 3.32 6.75
N LYS A 171 -6.19 3.07 7.98
CA LYS A 171 -6.00 4.01 9.10
C LYS A 171 -4.53 4.17 9.48
N LYS A 172 -3.70 3.13 9.30
CA LYS A 172 -2.29 3.16 9.71
C LYS A 172 -1.37 3.85 8.70
N ILE A 173 -1.77 3.98 7.45
CA ILE A 173 -0.95 4.59 6.39
C ILE A 173 -1.29 6.08 6.12
N ARG A 174 -2.21 6.65 6.90
CA ARG A 174 -2.55 8.09 6.87
C ARG A 174 -1.61 8.93 7.74
#